data_fd1c1c902f980dc44e874d41c1093a88
#
_entry.id   fd1c1c902f980dc44e874d41c1093a88
#
_cell.length_a   1.000
_cell.length_b   1.000
_cell.length_c   1.000
_cell.angle_alpha   90.00
_cell.angle_beta   90.00
_cell.angle_gamma   90.00
#
_symmetry.space_group_name_H-M   'P 1'
#
loop_
_entity.id
_entity.type
_entity.pdbx_description
1 polymer ?
#
loop_
_entity_poly.entity_id
_entity_poly.type
_entity_poly.pdbx_seq_one_letter_code
_entity_poly.pdbx_strand_id
1 'polypeptide(L)'
;MKSWQSVTLIIMGLTALIAGCGVQDSDQSDVQQFFSRHKIGRSPDYAVMKNGTDHLMTIHGYADDLSVCMQLIEPYNKDPSLSTLPGTYSCVPLNH
;
A
#
# COMPACT_ATOMS: atom_id res chain seq x y z
N MET A 1 28.01 -23.47 32.24
CA MET A 1 27.14 -22.31 32.52
C MET A 1 27.25 -21.22 31.46
N LYS A 2 28.44 -20.88 31.03
CA LYS A 2 28.60 -19.83 30.00
C LYS A 2 28.00 -20.18 28.64
N SER A 3 27.93 -21.45 28.27
CA SER A 3 27.34 -21.91 27.02
C SER A 3 25.85 -21.70 26.96
N TRP A 4 25.18 -21.62 28.06
CA TRP A 4 23.74 -21.37 28.11
C TRP A 4 23.35 -19.97 27.62
N GLN A 5 24.15 -18.99 28.00
CA GLN A 5 23.92 -17.61 27.59
C GLN A 5 24.10 -17.44 26.09
N SER A 6 25.09 -18.13 25.53
CA SER A 6 25.32 -18.06 24.07
C SER A 6 24.19 -18.64 23.27
N VAL A 7 23.58 -19.74 23.73
CA VAL A 7 22.43 -20.34 23.06
C VAL A 7 21.22 -19.42 23.09
N THR A 8 20.98 -18.73 24.19
CA THR A 8 19.89 -17.80 24.35
C THR A 8 20.02 -16.64 23.36
N LEU A 9 21.22 -16.12 23.18
CA LEU A 9 21.49 -15.03 22.24
C LEU A 9 21.21 -15.43 20.79
N ILE A 10 21.54 -16.66 20.39
CA ILE A 10 21.27 -17.18 19.05
C ILE A 10 19.77 -17.27 18.80
N ILE A 11 18.99 -17.70 19.77
CA ILE A 11 17.53 -17.77 19.65
C ILE A 11 16.93 -16.38 19.44
N MET A 12 17.43 -15.37 20.15
CA MET A 12 16.97 -14.00 19.97
C MET A 12 17.29 -13.45 18.56
N GLY A 13 18.44 -13.82 18.01
CA GLY A 13 18.80 -13.44 16.65
C GLY A 13 17.85 -14.02 15.60
N LEU A 14 17.43 -15.26 15.75
CA LEU A 14 16.45 -15.89 14.88
C LEU A 14 15.08 -15.21 14.96
N THR A 15 14.64 -14.81 16.15
CA THR A 15 13.39 -14.10 16.34
C THR A 15 13.40 -12.76 15.59
N ALA A 16 14.51 -12.03 15.61
CA ALA A 16 14.66 -10.78 14.90
C ALA A 16 14.54 -10.96 13.37
N LEU A 17 15.08 -12.05 12.82
CA LEU A 17 14.96 -12.36 11.39
C LEU A 17 13.51 -12.65 10.99
N ILE A 18 12.77 -13.37 11.81
CA ILE A 18 11.35 -13.65 11.55
C ILE A 18 10.54 -12.34 11.55
N ALA A 19 10.81 -11.43 12.47
CA ALA A 19 10.15 -10.14 12.52
C ALA A 19 10.38 -9.32 11.24
N GLY A 20 11.53 -9.48 10.58
CA GLY A 20 11.84 -8.82 9.33
C GLY A 20 10.99 -9.28 8.15
N CYS A 21 10.32 -10.43 8.22
CA CYS A 21 9.47 -10.92 7.14
C CYS A 21 8.17 -10.13 6.98
N GLY A 22 7.79 -9.27 7.93
CA GLY A 22 6.61 -8.41 7.85
C GLY A 22 6.83 -7.09 7.12
N VAL A 23 7.97 -6.89 6.47
CA VAL A 23 8.36 -5.62 5.86
C VAL A 23 7.45 -5.21 4.71
N GLN A 24 6.89 -6.15 3.93
CA GLN A 24 6.05 -5.84 2.77
C GLN A 24 4.77 -5.09 3.15
N ASP A 25 4.09 -5.51 4.21
CA ASP A 25 2.89 -4.82 4.70
C ASP A 25 3.24 -3.44 5.25
N SER A 26 4.42 -3.28 5.86
CA SER A 26 4.92 -2.00 6.33
C SER A 26 5.13 -1.00 5.21
N ASP A 27 5.67 -1.42 4.06
CA ASP A 27 5.97 -0.53 2.94
C ASP A 27 4.72 0.10 2.37
N GLN A 28 3.64 -0.67 2.18
CA GLN A 28 2.37 -0.15 1.70
C GLN A 28 1.75 0.82 2.71
N SER A 29 1.81 0.49 3.98
CA SER A 29 1.34 1.35 5.06
C SER A 29 2.14 2.65 5.14
N ASP A 30 3.45 2.60 4.93
CA ASP A 30 4.32 3.78 4.94
C ASP A 30 3.97 4.76 3.82
N VAL A 31 3.67 4.27 2.63
CA VAL A 31 3.22 5.11 1.52
C VAL A 31 1.91 5.82 1.87
N GLN A 32 0.95 5.09 2.41
CA GLN A 32 -0.33 5.66 2.82
C GLN A 32 -0.16 6.70 3.93
N GLN A 33 0.70 6.44 4.91
CA GLN A 33 1.01 7.40 5.97
C GLN A 33 1.69 8.65 5.43
N PHE A 34 2.61 8.50 4.48
CA PHE A 34 3.27 9.63 3.86
C PHE A 34 2.23 10.58 3.24
N PHE A 35 1.33 10.07 2.40
CA PHE A 35 0.32 10.89 1.75
C PHE A 35 -0.71 11.45 2.74
N SER A 36 -0.97 10.78 3.85
CA SER A 36 -1.85 11.33 4.88
C SER A 36 -1.32 12.63 5.48
N ARG A 37 -0.01 12.84 5.42
CA ARG A 37 0.67 14.05 5.96
C ARG A 37 1.14 15.01 4.87
N HIS A 38 1.26 14.56 3.63
CA HIS A 38 1.86 15.31 2.53
C HIS A 38 0.92 15.32 1.33
N LYS A 39 -0.11 16.14 1.43
CA LYS A 39 -1.06 16.34 0.33
C LYS A 39 -0.38 17.05 -0.83
N ILE A 40 -0.54 16.53 -2.04
CA ILE A 40 0.02 17.10 -3.25
C ILE A 40 -1.09 17.79 -4.03
N GLY A 41 -0.99 19.12 -4.13
CA GLY A 41 -2.00 19.92 -4.81
C GLY A 41 -3.18 20.31 -3.92
N ARG A 42 -4.30 20.69 -4.51
CA ARG A 42 -5.47 21.22 -3.80
C ARG A 42 -6.52 20.16 -3.50
N SER A 43 -6.69 19.20 -4.39
CA SER A 43 -7.66 18.13 -4.16
C SER A 43 -7.04 17.02 -3.30
N PRO A 44 -7.86 16.24 -2.57
CA PRO A 44 -7.35 15.07 -1.86
C PRO A 44 -6.67 14.11 -2.82
N ASP A 45 -5.59 13.48 -2.36
CA ASP A 45 -4.89 12.44 -3.11
C ASP A 45 -5.61 11.12 -2.93
N TYR A 46 -5.60 10.29 -4.00
CA TYR A 46 -6.33 9.02 -4.00
C TYR A 46 -5.41 7.86 -4.31
N ALA A 47 -5.66 6.75 -3.63
CA ALA A 47 -5.07 5.46 -3.96
C ALA A 47 -5.98 4.69 -4.89
N VAL A 48 -5.41 4.08 -5.92
CA VAL A 48 -6.09 3.04 -6.69
C VAL A 48 -5.83 1.72 -5.98
N MET A 49 -6.89 1.13 -5.43
CA MET A 49 -6.83 -0.12 -4.69
C MET A 49 -7.45 -1.23 -5.52
N LYS A 50 -6.84 -2.40 -5.50
CA LYS A 50 -7.39 -3.60 -6.13
C LYS A 50 -7.88 -4.55 -5.06
N ASN A 51 -9.13 -5.00 -5.17
CA ASN A 51 -9.79 -5.87 -4.22
C ASN A 51 -9.78 -5.32 -2.77
N GLY A 52 -9.66 -4.01 -2.63
CA GLY A 52 -9.63 -3.33 -1.34
C GLY A 52 -8.36 -3.52 -0.52
N THR A 53 -7.37 -4.24 -1.03
CA THR A 53 -6.16 -4.57 -0.28
C THR A 53 -4.86 -4.11 -0.95
N ASP A 54 -4.78 -4.19 -2.26
CA ASP A 54 -3.54 -3.90 -2.97
C ASP A 54 -3.52 -2.45 -3.44
N HIS A 55 -2.58 -1.68 -2.93
CA HIS A 55 -2.34 -0.30 -3.33
C HIS A 55 -1.48 -0.30 -4.59
N LEU A 56 -2.11 -0.08 -5.76
CA LEU A 56 -1.42 -0.18 -7.05
C LEU A 56 -0.75 1.12 -7.46
N MET A 57 -1.40 2.25 -7.24
CA MET A 57 -0.86 3.56 -7.63
C MET A 57 -1.52 4.66 -6.82
N THR A 58 -0.92 5.85 -6.87
CA THR A 58 -1.44 7.04 -6.23
C THR A 58 -1.73 8.10 -7.30
N ILE A 59 -2.92 8.70 -7.23
CA ILE A 59 -3.35 9.80 -8.10
C ILE A 59 -3.21 11.10 -7.32
N HIS A 60 -2.44 12.02 -7.84
CA HIS A 60 -2.16 13.30 -7.17
C HIS A 60 -1.81 14.39 -8.17
N GLY A 61 -1.91 15.65 -7.73
CA GLY A 61 -1.50 16.80 -8.53
C GLY A 61 -2.51 17.34 -9.52
N TYR A 62 -3.67 16.71 -9.67
CA TYR A 62 -4.75 17.22 -10.51
C TYR A 62 -5.67 18.14 -9.71
N ALA A 63 -6.46 18.94 -10.42
CA ALA A 63 -7.45 19.80 -9.76
C ALA A 63 -8.55 18.98 -9.07
N ASP A 64 -8.85 17.79 -9.60
CA ASP A 64 -9.82 16.85 -9.06
C ASP A 64 -9.29 15.42 -9.22
N ASP A 65 -8.52 14.98 -8.25
CA ASP A 65 -7.89 13.67 -8.29
C ASP A 65 -8.91 12.52 -8.25
N LEU A 66 -10.05 12.71 -7.60
CA LEU A 66 -11.10 11.70 -7.57
C LEU A 66 -11.65 11.45 -8.99
N SER A 67 -11.95 12.52 -9.72
CA SER A 67 -12.46 12.40 -11.09
C SER A 67 -11.46 11.68 -11.99
N VAL A 68 -10.19 12.01 -11.89
CA VAL A 68 -9.13 11.34 -12.66
C VAL A 68 -9.04 9.87 -12.28
N CYS A 69 -9.07 9.56 -10.99
CA CYS A 69 -9.02 8.19 -10.50
C CYS A 69 -10.21 7.37 -11.02
N MET A 70 -11.42 7.90 -10.92
CA MET A 70 -12.63 7.21 -11.38
C MET A 70 -12.61 6.94 -12.88
N GLN A 71 -12.15 7.90 -13.68
CA GLN A 71 -12.00 7.72 -15.13
C GLN A 71 -10.96 6.64 -15.45
N LEU A 72 -9.88 6.61 -14.68
CA LEU A 72 -8.81 5.64 -14.89
C LEU A 72 -9.28 4.19 -14.65
N ILE A 73 -10.03 3.96 -13.57
CA ILE A 73 -10.41 2.60 -13.20
C ILE A 73 -11.66 2.09 -13.93
N GLU A 74 -12.47 2.96 -14.49
CA GLU A 74 -13.76 2.59 -15.12
C GLU A 74 -13.62 1.52 -16.19
N PRO A 75 -12.71 1.62 -17.17
CA PRO A 75 -12.57 0.58 -18.19
C PRO A 75 -12.22 -0.80 -17.62
N TYR A 76 -11.35 -0.82 -16.61
CA TYR A 76 -10.91 -2.08 -15.99
C TYR A 76 -12.00 -2.73 -15.17
N ASN A 77 -12.89 -1.96 -14.55
CA ASN A 77 -14.03 -2.50 -13.83
C ASN A 77 -15.13 -3.00 -14.79
N LYS A 78 -15.28 -2.36 -15.94
CA LYS A 78 -16.25 -2.76 -16.97
C LYS A 78 -15.82 -4.01 -17.73
N ASP A 79 -14.52 -4.12 -18.01
CA ASP A 79 -13.98 -5.22 -18.82
C ASP A 79 -12.81 -5.89 -18.07
N PRO A 80 -13.09 -6.95 -17.31
CA PRO A 80 -12.05 -7.67 -16.57
C PRO A 80 -10.94 -8.24 -17.45
N SER A 81 -11.18 -8.43 -18.75
CA SER A 81 -10.17 -8.97 -19.67
C SER A 81 -9.01 -7.99 -19.89
N LEU A 82 -9.17 -6.69 -19.56
CA LEU A 82 -8.10 -5.71 -19.66
C LEU A 82 -7.05 -5.88 -18.57
N SER A 83 -7.36 -6.60 -17.50
CA SER A 83 -6.42 -6.86 -16.41
C SER A 83 -5.78 -8.23 -16.56
N THR A 84 -4.46 -8.30 -16.33
CA THR A 84 -3.73 -9.58 -16.30
C THR A 84 -4.31 -10.52 -15.25
N LEU A 85 -4.61 -9.98 -14.09
CA LEU A 85 -5.30 -10.67 -13.00
C LEU A 85 -6.60 -9.93 -12.74
N PRO A 86 -7.77 -10.55 -12.98
CA PRO A 86 -9.05 -9.89 -12.75
C PRO A 86 -9.26 -9.49 -11.30
N GLY A 87 -9.99 -8.39 -11.09
CA GLY A 87 -10.29 -7.88 -9.76
C GLY A 87 -11.13 -6.61 -9.86
N THR A 88 -11.52 -6.06 -8.72
CA THR A 88 -12.29 -4.83 -8.62
C THR A 88 -11.37 -3.69 -8.18
N TYR A 89 -11.40 -2.59 -8.91
CA TYR A 89 -10.60 -1.41 -8.62
C TYR A 89 -11.45 -0.33 -7.95
N SER A 90 -10.88 0.36 -6.99
CA SER A 90 -11.55 1.42 -6.25
C SER A 90 -10.62 2.60 -5.99
N CYS A 91 -11.20 3.77 -5.76
CA CYS A 91 -10.49 4.99 -5.41
C CYS A 91 -10.69 5.26 -3.92
N VAL A 92 -9.60 5.29 -3.16
CA VAL A 92 -9.61 5.49 -1.72
C VAL A 92 -8.86 6.78 -1.37
N PRO A 93 -9.48 7.73 -0.65
CA PRO A 93 -8.80 8.97 -0.28
C PRO A 93 -7.66 8.69 0.70
N LEU A 94 -6.53 9.32 0.47
CA LEU A 94 -5.35 9.23 1.33
C LEU A 94 -5.26 10.40 2.32
N ASN A 95 -5.95 11.50 2.01
CA ASN A 95 -6.00 12.72 2.83
C ASN A 95 -7.29 13.49 2.54
N HIS A 96 -7.41 14.67 3.10
CA HIS A 96 -8.62 15.52 2.98
C HIS A 96 -8.36 16.83 2.25
#